data_b92ec1ed29d07c1524b0a8ea62400db6
#
_entry.id   b92ec1ed29d07c1524b0a8ea62400db6
#
_cell.length_a   1.000
_cell.length_b   1.000
_cell.length_c   1.000
_cell.angle_alpha   90.00
_cell.angle_beta   90.00
_cell.angle_gamma   90.00
#
_symmetry.space_group_name_H-M   'P 1'
#
loop_
_entity.id
_entity.type
_entity.pdbx_description
1 polymer ?
#
loop_
_entity_poly.entity_id
_entity_poly.type
_entity_poly.pdbx_seq_one_letter_code
_entity_poly.pdbx_strand_id
1 'polypeptide(L)'
;KRKDLYTHAFIIFACAHYWAKVREPLVESVLDAALAVVAERFATGDGLYEAVLERNWSSLKSGPLQNPLMHLAEGFLATLAVREDAITQDALLDLATALQKRFIDRQHGVMMEKPLGAVDNWFEPGHQFEWFFLLDSSEVLRGTPLHASLTRAFAYAELKGVDKLSGAVSGMLALDGSVRDGTQRIWAQAEYLRALTLRPGSEAVLQRQLLALQQNFLHEKGWHECLDAKGAVSRRDMPSTTPYHLATCYQGLIQHLG
;
A
#
# COMPACT_ATOMS: atom_id res chain seq x y z
N LYS A 1 -8.20 -24.53 0.38
CA LYS A 1 -7.45 -23.24 0.42
C LYS A 1 -8.41 -22.16 0.90
N ARG A 2 -7.92 -21.23 1.70
CA ARG A 2 -8.66 -20.04 2.16
C ARG A 2 -8.90 -19.08 1.00
N LYS A 3 -9.83 -18.16 1.15
CA LYS A 3 -10.09 -17.04 0.27
C LYS A 3 -9.45 -15.80 0.89
N ASP A 4 -8.68 -15.07 0.13
CA ASP A 4 -7.82 -14.00 0.61
C ASP A 4 -8.18 -12.69 -0.12
N LEU A 5 -8.53 -11.65 0.63
CA LEU A 5 -8.88 -10.33 0.08
C LEU A 5 -7.72 -9.72 -0.72
N TYR A 6 -6.49 -9.84 -0.20
CA TYR A 6 -5.27 -9.37 -0.86
C TYR A 6 -5.16 -9.92 -2.29
N THR A 7 -5.37 -11.24 -2.46
CA THR A 7 -5.35 -11.88 -3.78
C THR A 7 -6.46 -11.34 -4.69
N HIS A 8 -7.68 -11.12 -4.17
CA HIS A 8 -8.78 -10.57 -4.97
C HIS A 8 -8.53 -9.12 -5.37
N ALA A 9 -7.94 -8.31 -4.48
CA ALA A 9 -7.54 -6.94 -4.79
C ALA A 9 -6.56 -6.89 -5.97
N PHE A 10 -5.55 -7.78 -5.99
CA PHE A 10 -4.62 -7.88 -7.12
C PHE A 10 -5.23 -8.43 -8.41
N ILE A 11 -6.27 -9.28 -8.33
CA ILE A 11 -7.04 -9.66 -9.52
C ILE A 11 -7.74 -8.44 -10.11
N ILE A 12 -8.42 -7.63 -9.27
CA ILE A 12 -9.07 -6.39 -9.71
C ILE A 12 -8.05 -5.44 -10.34
N PHE A 13 -6.94 -5.17 -9.63
CA PHE A 13 -5.87 -4.31 -10.10
C PHE A 13 -5.30 -4.75 -11.46
N ALA A 14 -4.93 -6.03 -11.58
CA ALA A 14 -4.35 -6.57 -12.81
C ALA A 14 -5.35 -6.53 -13.98
N CYS A 15 -6.61 -6.90 -13.75
CA CYS A 15 -7.65 -6.85 -14.77
C CYS A 15 -7.92 -5.42 -15.24
N ALA A 16 -7.98 -4.43 -14.33
CA ALA A 16 -8.18 -3.03 -14.68
C ALA A 16 -7.03 -2.52 -15.57
N HIS A 17 -5.78 -2.74 -15.17
CA HIS A 17 -4.62 -2.33 -15.95
C HIS A 17 -4.51 -3.05 -17.30
N TYR A 18 -4.79 -4.34 -17.36
CA TYR A 18 -4.77 -5.09 -18.61
C TYR A 18 -5.91 -4.63 -19.54
N TRP A 19 -7.13 -4.47 -19.01
CA TRP A 19 -8.28 -4.00 -19.78
C TRP A 19 -8.05 -2.58 -20.34
N ALA A 20 -7.35 -1.70 -19.61
CA ALA A 20 -6.95 -0.38 -20.12
C ALA A 20 -6.18 -0.45 -21.43
N LYS A 21 -5.43 -1.52 -21.66
CA LYS A 21 -4.57 -1.72 -22.85
C LYS A 21 -5.26 -2.46 -24.00
N VAL A 22 -6.01 -3.52 -23.69
CA VAL A 22 -6.48 -4.46 -24.73
C VAL A 22 -8.00 -4.42 -24.95
N ARG A 23 -8.79 -3.93 -23.99
CA ARG A 23 -10.25 -3.82 -24.08
C ARG A 23 -10.95 -5.15 -24.44
N GLU A 24 -10.43 -6.27 -23.93
CA GLU A 24 -11.03 -7.59 -24.16
C GLU A 24 -12.26 -7.81 -23.27
N PRO A 25 -13.43 -8.19 -23.82
CA PRO A 25 -14.66 -8.41 -23.02
C PRO A 25 -14.51 -9.48 -21.93
N LEU A 26 -13.67 -10.49 -22.14
CA LEU A 26 -13.39 -11.51 -21.12
C LEU A 26 -12.73 -10.90 -19.89
N VAL A 27 -11.78 -9.99 -20.08
CA VAL A 27 -11.06 -9.33 -18.98
C VAL A 27 -12.01 -8.44 -18.19
N GLU A 28 -12.88 -7.68 -18.87
CA GLU A 28 -13.93 -6.90 -18.23
C GLU A 28 -14.86 -7.77 -17.39
N SER A 29 -15.31 -8.89 -17.96
CA SER A 29 -16.16 -9.85 -17.23
C SER A 29 -15.49 -10.43 -15.98
N VAL A 30 -14.16 -10.68 -16.02
CA VAL A 30 -13.40 -11.13 -14.85
C VAL A 30 -13.27 -10.01 -13.82
N LEU A 31 -13.05 -8.77 -14.24
CA LEU A 31 -13.01 -7.60 -13.36
C LEU A 31 -14.35 -7.44 -12.62
N ASP A 32 -15.48 -7.48 -13.35
CA ASP A 32 -16.82 -7.36 -12.78
C ASP A 32 -17.11 -8.50 -11.78
N ALA A 33 -16.76 -9.73 -12.13
CA ALA A 33 -16.92 -10.87 -11.24
C ALA A 33 -16.06 -10.75 -9.96
N ALA A 34 -14.84 -10.22 -10.06
CA ALA A 34 -13.96 -10.01 -8.91
C ALA A 34 -14.52 -8.91 -7.99
N LEU A 35 -14.99 -7.79 -8.54
CA LEU A 35 -15.64 -6.71 -7.79
C LEU A 35 -16.90 -7.22 -7.07
N ALA A 36 -17.76 -7.97 -7.77
CA ALA A 36 -18.97 -8.56 -7.20
C ALA A 36 -18.64 -9.53 -6.04
N VAL A 37 -17.64 -10.41 -6.20
CA VAL A 37 -17.20 -11.32 -5.15
C VAL A 37 -16.71 -10.56 -3.92
N VAL A 38 -15.94 -9.49 -4.10
CA VAL A 38 -15.47 -8.66 -2.98
C VAL A 38 -16.65 -8.02 -2.26
N ALA A 39 -17.56 -7.40 -2.98
CA ALA A 39 -18.75 -6.74 -2.40
C ALA A 39 -19.69 -7.72 -1.68
N GLU A 40 -19.93 -8.90 -2.25
CA GLU A 40 -20.91 -9.86 -1.72
C GLU A 40 -20.36 -10.75 -0.61
N ARG A 41 -19.04 -11.05 -0.62
CA ARG A 41 -18.47 -12.08 0.25
C ARG A 41 -17.56 -11.55 1.32
N PHE A 42 -16.78 -10.50 1.04
CA PHE A 42 -15.83 -9.96 1.98
C PHE A 42 -16.33 -8.77 2.78
N ALA A 43 -17.35 -8.04 2.31
CA ALA A 43 -17.88 -6.86 3.00
C ALA A 43 -18.42 -7.21 4.40
N THR A 44 -18.04 -6.38 5.39
CA THR A 44 -18.49 -6.53 6.78
C THR A 44 -19.72 -5.70 7.11
N GLY A 45 -20.19 -4.87 6.18
CA GLY A 45 -21.38 -4.02 6.32
C GLY A 45 -21.13 -2.67 7.00
N ASP A 46 -19.87 -2.39 7.41
CA ASP A 46 -19.45 -1.12 8.01
C ASP A 46 -18.39 -0.36 7.16
N GLY A 47 -18.34 -0.65 5.87
CA GLY A 47 -17.38 -0.07 4.92
C GLY A 47 -16.02 -0.78 4.91
N LEU A 48 -15.85 -1.82 5.71
CA LEU A 48 -14.63 -2.66 5.74
C LEU A 48 -14.89 -4.02 5.11
N TYR A 49 -13.82 -4.81 4.99
CA TYR A 49 -13.82 -6.13 4.37
C TYR A 49 -13.01 -7.10 5.22
N GLU A 50 -13.46 -8.35 5.32
CA GLU A 50 -12.71 -9.44 5.95
C GLU A 50 -11.41 -9.70 5.19
N ALA A 51 -10.29 -9.81 5.92
CA ALA A 51 -9.00 -10.07 5.28
C ALA A 51 -8.93 -11.46 4.67
N VAL A 52 -9.51 -12.48 5.35
CA VAL A 52 -9.47 -13.87 4.94
C VAL A 52 -10.78 -14.58 5.29
N LEU A 53 -11.28 -15.39 4.35
CA LEU A 53 -12.45 -16.28 4.55
C LEU A 53 -12.05 -17.75 4.38
N GLU A 54 -12.84 -18.64 4.96
CA GLU A 54 -12.73 -20.08 4.71
C GLU A 54 -13.08 -20.41 3.25
N ARG A 55 -12.75 -21.62 2.82
CA ARG A 55 -13.04 -22.10 1.46
C ARG A 55 -14.52 -22.03 1.11
N ASN A 56 -15.40 -22.23 2.08
CA ASN A 56 -16.85 -22.12 1.93
C ASN A 56 -17.42 -20.73 2.13
N TRP A 57 -16.55 -19.69 2.16
CA TRP A 57 -16.89 -18.27 2.37
C TRP A 57 -17.35 -17.91 3.79
N SER A 58 -17.25 -18.80 4.77
CA SER A 58 -17.53 -18.42 6.16
C SER A 58 -16.41 -17.56 6.73
N SER A 59 -16.75 -16.63 7.64
CA SER A 59 -15.79 -15.77 8.30
C SER A 59 -14.88 -16.58 9.23
N LEU A 60 -13.58 -16.29 9.17
CA LEU A 60 -12.58 -16.76 10.12
C LEU A 60 -12.53 -15.94 11.41
N LYS A 61 -13.32 -14.87 11.50
CA LYS A 61 -13.29 -13.88 12.58
C LYS A 61 -11.88 -13.28 12.80
N SER A 62 -11.06 -13.26 11.76
CA SER A 62 -9.75 -12.62 11.77
C SER A 62 -9.85 -11.09 11.74
N GLY A 63 -11.00 -10.60 11.29
CA GLY A 63 -11.27 -9.18 11.12
C GLY A 63 -10.53 -8.55 9.94
N PRO A 64 -10.77 -7.25 9.71
CA PRO A 64 -10.08 -6.49 8.68
C PRO A 64 -8.63 -6.21 9.09
N LEU A 65 -7.74 -6.18 8.09
CA LEU A 65 -6.34 -5.77 8.20
C LEU A 65 -6.05 -4.67 7.19
N GLN A 66 -5.22 -3.68 7.54
CA GLN A 66 -5.01 -2.52 6.67
C GLN A 66 -4.37 -2.89 5.33
N ASN A 67 -3.40 -3.82 5.31
CA ASN A 67 -2.68 -4.17 4.08
C ASN A 67 -3.61 -4.71 2.97
N PRO A 68 -4.47 -5.74 3.17
CA PRO A 68 -5.45 -6.14 2.16
C PRO A 68 -6.42 -5.02 1.76
N LEU A 69 -6.81 -4.14 2.71
CA LEU A 69 -7.70 -3.01 2.44
C LEU A 69 -7.01 -1.93 1.60
N MET A 70 -5.72 -1.71 1.78
CA MET A 70 -4.91 -0.80 0.97
C MET A 70 -4.90 -1.23 -0.49
N HIS A 71 -4.57 -2.49 -0.76
CA HIS A 71 -4.55 -3.00 -2.12
C HIS A 71 -5.95 -3.10 -2.73
N LEU A 72 -7.00 -3.28 -1.91
CA LEU A 72 -8.37 -3.16 -2.40
C LEU A 72 -8.69 -1.73 -2.85
N ALA A 73 -8.31 -0.71 -2.06
CA ALA A 73 -8.44 0.69 -2.46
C ALA A 73 -7.68 0.98 -3.76
N GLU A 74 -6.48 0.43 -3.91
CA GLU A 74 -5.70 0.55 -5.14
C GLU A 74 -6.37 -0.13 -6.34
N GLY A 75 -6.95 -1.32 -6.15
CA GLY A 75 -7.75 -1.99 -7.16
C GLY A 75 -8.99 -1.17 -7.59
N PHE A 76 -9.68 -0.54 -6.64
CA PHE A 76 -10.78 0.37 -6.92
C PHE A 76 -10.31 1.61 -7.69
N LEU A 77 -9.22 2.23 -7.29
CA LEU A 77 -8.61 3.35 -8.02
C LEU A 77 -8.21 2.97 -9.45
N ALA A 78 -7.62 1.80 -9.64
CA ALA A 78 -7.29 1.29 -10.97
C ALA A 78 -8.54 1.07 -11.84
N THR A 79 -9.65 0.60 -11.26
CA THR A 79 -10.94 0.45 -11.94
C THR A 79 -11.50 1.81 -12.36
N LEU A 80 -11.50 2.79 -11.46
CA LEU A 80 -12.00 4.15 -11.73
C LEU A 80 -11.14 4.91 -12.75
N ALA A 81 -9.85 4.59 -12.85
CA ALA A 81 -8.97 5.18 -13.87
C ALA A 81 -9.29 4.72 -15.30
N VAL A 82 -10.03 3.62 -15.47
CA VAL A 82 -10.30 3.03 -16.79
C VAL A 82 -11.76 3.06 -17.20
N ARG A 83 -12.67 3.27 -16.26
CA ARG A 83 -14.12 3.44 -16.52
C ARG A 83 -14.80 4.24 -15.40
N GLU A 84 -15.89 4.90 -15.74
CA GLU A 84 -16.82 5.45 -14.76
C GLU A 84 -17.58 4.31 -14.08
N ASP A 85 -17.55 4.25 -12.75
CA ASP A 85 -18.19 3.21 -11.94
C ASP A 85 -18.59 3.78 -10.57
N ALA A 86 -19.82 4.27 -10.49
CA ALA A 86 -20.34 4.92 -9.29
C ALA A 86 -20.36 3.95 -8.08
N ILE A 87 -20.63 2.66 -8.30
CA ILE A 87 -20.65 1.66 -7.22
C ILE A 87 -19.26 1.48 -6.64
N THR A 88 -18.24 1.37 -7.49
CA THR A 88 -16.85 1.26 -7.04
C THR A 88 -16.37 2.55 -6.37
N GLN A 89 -16.80 3.73 -6.86
CA GLN A 89 -16.47 5.00 -6.23
C GLN A 89 -17.09 5.14 -4.84
N ASP A 90 -18.34 4.80 -4.67
CA ASP A 90 -19.02 4.82 -3.37
C ASP A 90 -18.35 3.83 -2.39
N ALA A 91 -18.04 2.61 -2.85
CA ALA A 91 -17.34 1.62 -2.05
C ALA A 91 -15.94 2.10 -1.60
N LEU A 92 -15.22 2.82 -2.45
CA LEU A 92 -13.91 3.42 -2.12
C LEU A 92 -14.05 4.54 -1.06
N LEU A 93 -15.06 5.38 -1.16
CA LEU A 93 -15.32 6.46 -0.19
C LEU A 93 -15.78 5.91 1.17
N ASP A 94 -16.61 4.88 1.17
CA ASP A 94 -17.02 4.17 2.38
C ASP A 94 -15.81 3.49 3.05
N LEU A 95 -14.96 2.82 2.27
CA LEU A 95 -13.72 2.23 2.76
C LEU A 95 -12.80 3.28 3.37
N ALA A 96 -12.59 4.42 2.71
CA ALA A 96 -11.76 5.51 3.23
C ALA A 96 -12.32 6.07 4.56
N THR A 97 -13.64 6.22 4.67
CA THR A 97 -14.31 6.67 5.89
C THR A 97 -14.16 5.65 7.03
N ALA A 98 -14.32 4.37 6.73
CA ALA A 98 -14.17 3.29 7.71
C ALA A 98 -12.72 3.15 8.20
N LEU A 99 -11.74 3.25 7.29
CA LEU A 99 -10.31 3.26 7.63
C LEU A 99 -9.95 4.43 8.53
N GLN A 100 -10.39 5.65 8.19
CA GLN A 100 -10.20 6.84 9.03
C GLN A 100 -10.69 6.62 10.46
N LYS A 101 -11.82 5.95 10.63
CA LYS A 101 -12.44 5.70 11.95
C LYS A 101 -11.78 4.57 12.73
N ARG A 102 -11.34 3.52 12.04
CA ARG A 102 -10.98 2.24 12.67
C ARG A 102 -9.47 1.99 12.75
N PHE A 103 -8.67 2.63 11.89
CA PHE A 103 -7.23 2.36 11.78
C PHE A 103 -6.34 3.56 12.02
N ILE A 104 -6.86 4.79 11.90
CA ILE A 104 -6.03 5.99 12.01
C ILE A 104 -5.86 6.38 13.49
N ASP A 105 -4.61 6.38 13.94
CA ASP A 105 -4.25 7.04 15.20
C ASP A 105 -4.45 8.56 15.09
N ARG A 106 -5.17 9.14 16.04
CA ARG A 106 -5.54 10.56 15.99
C ARG A 106 -4.37 11.50 16.26
N GLN A 107 -3.39 11.07 17.02
CA GLN A 107 -2.26 11.90 17.43
C GLN A 107 -1.29 12.15 16.29
N HIS A 108 -0.85 11.08 15.61
CA HIS A 108 0.17 11.15 14.55
C HIS A 108 -0.43 11.01 13.14
N GLY A 109 -1.68 10.58 13.04
CA GLY A 109 -2.36 10.32 11.77
C GLY A 109 -1.95 9.00 11.12
N VAL A 110 -1.14 8.18 11.78
CA VAL A 110 -0.64 6.93 11.19
C VAL A 110 -1.73 5.88 11.05
N MET A 111 -1.69 5.15 9.94
CA MET A 111 -2.46 3.96 9.69
C MET A 111 -1.84 2.79 10.43
N MET A 112 -2.57 2.23 11.37
CA MET A 112 -2.14 1.06 12.13
C MET A 112 -2.40 -0.23 11.32
N GLU A 113 -1.59 -1.27 11.54
CA GLU A 113 -1.73 -2.54 10.81
C GLU A 113 -3.02 -3.31 11.17
N LYS A 114 -3.48 -3.14 12.40
CA LYS A 114 -4.74 -3.70 12.90
C LYS A 114 -5.68 -2.58 13.33
N PRO A 115 -6.99 -2.86 13.48
CA PRO A 115 -7.92 -1.86 14.04
C PRO A 115 -7.45 -1.29 15.39
N LEU A 116 -7.78 -0.03 15.63
CA LEU A 116 -7.47 0.63 16.90
C LEU A 116 -8.01 -0.17 18.09
N GLY A 117 -7.23 -0.25 19.18
CA GLY A 117 -7.53 -1.05 20.35
C GLY A 117 -7.05 -2.51 20.27
N ALA A 118 -6.54 -2.95 19.14
CA ALA A 118 -5.91 -4.27 19.06
C ALA A 118 -4.63 -4.34 19.89
N VAL A 119 -4.43 -5.46 20.59
CA VAL A 119 -3.22 -5.73 21.38
C VAL A 119 -2.01 -5.83 20.42
N ASP A 120 -0.87 -5.31 20.86
CA ASP A 120 0.39 -5.34 20.11
C ASP A 120 0.25 -4.80 18.68
N ASN A 121 -0.43 -3.67 18.52
CA ASN A 121 -0.55 -3.00 17.25
C ASN A 121 0.73 -2.23 16.91
N TRP A 122 1.00 -2.05 15.63
CA TRP A 122 2.16 -1.37 15.09
C TRP A 122 1.79 -0.66 13.78
N PHE A 123 2.72 0.08 13.22
CA PHE A 123 2.63 0.54 11.83
C PHE A 123 3.95 0.27 11.09
N GLU A 124 3.83 0.11 9.78
CA GLU A 124 4.97 -0.01 8.87
C GLU A 124 5.16 1.33 8.13
N PRO A 125 6.35 1.95 8.18
CA PRO A 125 6.60 3.19 7.44
C PRO A 125 6.33 3.06 5.94
N GLY A 126 6.70 1.92 5.34
CA GLY A 126 6.42 1.64 3.93
C GLY A 126 4.94 1.76 3.57
N HIS A 127 4.04 1.23 4.41
CA HIS A 127 2.60 1.36 4.20
C HIS A 127 2.10 2.81 4.35
N GLN A 128 2.72 3.64 5.20
CA GLN A 128 2.35 5.06 5.28
C GLN A 128 2.70 5.81 3.99
N PHE A 129 3.84 5.48 3.39
CA PHE A 129 4.29 6.06 2.13
C PHE A 129 3.41 5.61 0.95
N GLU A 130 3.08 4.33 0.89
CA GLU A 130 2.20 3.77 -0.12
C GLU A 130 0.79 4.36 -0.04
N TRP A 131 0.18 4.41 1.15
CA TRP A 131 -1.10 5.07 1.37
C TRP A 131 -1.06 6.56 0.99
N PHE A 132 -0.02 7.29 1.40
CA PHE A 132 0.12 8.70 1.02
C PHE A 132 0.11 8.85 -0.50
N PHE A 133 0.87 8.02 -1.22
CA PHE A 133 0.89 8.07 -2.68
C PHE A 133 -0.49 7.83 -3.29
N LEU A 134 -1.19 6.78 -2.85
CA LEU A 134 -2.51 6.44 -3.36
C LEU A 134 -3.54 7.56 -3.16
N LEU A 135 -3.52 8.21 -1.99
CA LEU A 135 -4.47 9.26 -1.69
C LEU A 135 -4.11 10.60 -2.37
N ASP A 136 -2.83 10.95 -2.40
CA ASP A 136 -2.39 12.21 -2.99
C ASP A 136 -2.51 12.23 -4.53
N SER A 137 -2.33 11.08 -5.17
CA SER A 137 -2.51 10.92 -6.62
C SER A 137 -3.97 10.80 -7.06
N SER A 138 -4.91 10.57 -6.14
CA SER A 138 -6.32 10.29 -6.46
C SER A 138 -7.19 11.55 -6.40
N GLU A 139 -7.90 11.85 -7.48
CA GLU A 139 -8.91 12.91 -7.48
C GLU A 139 -10.09 12.62 -6.54
N VAL A 140 -10.44 11.34 -6.37
CA VAL A 140 -11.55 10.90 -5.50
C VAL A 140 -11.21 11.01 -4.02
N LEU A 141 -9.96 10.71 -3.64
CA LEU A 141 -9.55 10.63 -2.23
C LEU A 141 -8.82 11.88 -1.74
N ARG A 142 -8.29 12.70 -2.64
CA ARG A 142 -7.62 13.96 -2.29
C ARG A 142 -8.59 14.91 -1.58
N GLY A 143 -8.16 15.47 -0.46
CA GLY A 143 -8.99 16.36 0.36
C GLY A 143 -9.91 15.66 1.36
N THR A 144 -9.98 14.33 1.37
CA THR A 144 -10.70 13.57 2.40
C THR A 144 -10.01 13.67 3.77
N PRO A 145 -10.69 13.40 4.88
CA PRO A 145 -10.06 13.29 6.20
C PRO A 145 -8.94 12.24 6.25
N LEU A 146 -9.07 11.14 5.50
CA LEU A 146 -8.04 10.11 5.40
C LEU A 146 -6.78 10.66 4.73
N HIS A 147 -6.91 11.39 3.62
CA HIS A 147 -5.79 12.05 2.96
C HIS A 147 -5.05 13.01 3.90
N ALA A 148 -5.78 13.86 4.64
CA ALA A 148 -5.17 14.77 5.62
C ALA A 148 -4.44 14.01 6.75
N SER A 149 -4.93 12.87 7.17
CA SER A 149 -4.27 12.01 8.16
C SER A 149 -2.99 11.41 7.59
N LEU A 150 -3.03 10.83 6.40
CA LEU A 150 -1.87 10.19 5.77
C LEU A 150 -0.78 11.19 5.35
N THR A 151 -1.13 12.46 5.10
CA THR A 151 -0.15 13.55 4.94
C THR A 151 0.67 13.76 6.23
N ARG A 152 0.02 13.71 7.41
CA ARG A 152 0.73 13.76 8.71
C ARG A 152 1.50 12.48 8.98
N ALA A 153 0.89 11.33 8.67
CA ALA A 153 1.52 10.02 8.82
C ALA A 153 2.81 9.90 8.01
N PHE A 154 2.83 10.43 6.78
CA PHE A 154 4.05 10.49 5.98
C PHE A 154 5.18 11.19 6.75
N ALA A 155 4.93 12.40 7.25
CA ALA A 155 5.95 13.18 7.97
C ALA A 155 6.42 12.46 9.24
N TYR A 156 5.51 11.81 9.97
CA TYR A 156 5.85 11.05 11.16
C TYR A 156 6.66 9.77 10.84
N ALA A 157 6.25 9.02 9.84
CA ALA A 157 6.95 7.84 9.36
C ALA A 157 8.36 8.18 8.81
N GLU A 158 8.49 9.28 8.08
CA GLU A 158 9.78 9.79 7.60
C GLU A 158 10.69 10.17 8.78
N LEU A 159 10.16 10.90 9.77
CA LEU A 159 10.93 11.33 10.95
C LEU A 159 11.42 10.17 11.82
N LYS A 160 10.58 9.13 11.99
CA LYS A 160 10.82 8.03 12.94
C LYS A 160 11.34 6.74 12.29
N GLY A 161 10.95 6.49 11.05
CA GLY A 161 11.21 5.23 10.36
C GLY A 161 12.27 5.30 9.27
N VAL A 162 12.75 6.50 8.91
CA VAL A 162 13.79 6.66 7.89
C VAL A 162 15.08 7.16 8.52
N ASP A 163 16.16 6.41 8.35
CA ASP A 163 17.50 6.86 8.76
C ASP A 163 18.00 7.94 7.79
N LYS A 164 18.33 9.11 8.31
CA LYS A 164 18.69 10.28 7.49
C LYS A 164 20.04 10.16 6.80
N LEU A 165 20.91 9.29 7.27
CA LEU A 165 22.26 9.12 6.72
C LEU A 165 22.26 8.06 5.62
N SER A 166 21.68 6.88 5.91
CA SER A 166 21.69 5.75 5.01
C SER A 166 20.48 5.72 4.05
N GLY A 167 19.38 6.44 4.37
CA GLY A 167 18.10 6.33 3.66
C GLY A 167 17.32 5.07 3.99
N ALA A 168 17.78 4.26 4.97
CA ALA A 168 17.14 3.01 5.36
C ALA A 168 15.73 3.25 5.91
N VAL A 169 14.74 2.55 5.37
CA VAL A 169 13.36 2.52 5.89
C VAL A 169 13.21 1.30 6.78
N SER A 170 12.89 1.51 8.05
CA SER A 170 12.65 0.44 9.04
C SER A 170 11.37 -0.34 8.71
N GLY A 171 11.35 -1.64 9.04
CA GLY A 171 10.21 -2.51 8.75
C GLY A 171 9.00 -2.21 9.62
N MET A 172 9.20 -2.01 10.93
CA MET A 172 8.08 -1.91 11.87
C MET A 172 8.38 -0.94 13.01
N LEU A 173 7.40 -0.09 13.36
CA LEU A 173 7.48 0.84 14.49
C LEU A 173 6.29 0.66 15.45
N ALA A 174 6.56 0.93 16.72
CA ALA A 174 5.50 1.19 17.69
C ALA A 174 4.91 2.58 17.49
N LEU A 175 3.74 2.84 18.06
CA LEU A 175 3.03 4.12 17.91
C LEU A 175 3.84 5.32 18.44
N ASP A 176 4.70 5.13 19.43
CA ASP A 176 5.62 6.16 19.95
C ASP A 176 6.82 6.45 19.02
N GLY A 177 6.91 5.73 17.93
CA GLY A 177 7.98 5.84 16.94
C GLY A 177 9.23 5.03 17.27
N SER A 178 9.23 4.20 18.32
CA SER A 178 10.32 3.27 18.58
C SER A 178 10.35 2.14 17.55
N VAL A 179 11.54 1.80 17.06
CA VAL A 179 11.73 0.73 16.08
C VAL A 179 11.52 -0.62 16.74
N ARG A 180 10.55 -1.40 16.28
CA ARG A 180 10.31 -2.79 16.68
C ARG A 180 11.05 -3.79 15.79
N ASP A 181 11.11 -3.47 14.48
CA ASP A 181 11.86 -4.26 13.50
C ASP A 181 12.64 -3.32 12.58
N GLY A 182 13.95 -3.39 12.66
CA GLY A 182 14.88 -2.61 11.83
C GLY A 182 15.20 -3.26 10.48
N THR A 183 14.57 -4.37 10.12
CA THR A 183 14.72 -5.00 8.81
C THR A 183 14.31 -4.01 7.72
N GLN A 184 15.21 -3.83 6.75
CA GLN A 184 14.99 -2.97 5.60
C GLN A 184 14.48 -3.83 4.43
N ARG A 185 13.24 -3.63 4.03
CA ARG A 185 12.63 -4.37 2.92
C ARG A 185 12.64 -3.51 1.67
N ILE A 186 13.04 -4.07 0.53
CA ILE A 186 13.15 -3.30 -0.72
C ILE A 186 11.85 -2.62 -1.12
N TRP A 187 10.69 -3.28 -0.91
CA TRP A 187 9.40 -2.71 -1.24
C TRP A 187 9.12 -1.41 -0.46
N ALA A 188 9.49 -1.36 0.82
CA ALA A 188 9.31 -0.15 1.65
C ALA A 188 10.19 1.01 1.18
N GLN A 189 11.42 0.71 0.70
CA GLN A 189 12.30 1.70 0.07
C GLN A 189 11.69 2.23 -1.24
N ALA A 190 11.10 1.33 -2.05
CA ALA A 190 10.45 1.67 -3.31
C ALA A 190 9.22 2.55 -3.08
N GLU A 191 8.38 2.23 -2.09
CA GLU A 191 7.21 3.05 -1.77
C GLU A 191 7.57 4.43 -1.19
N TYR A 192 8.64 4.51 -0.37
CA TYR A 192 9.14 5.81 0.07
C TYR A 192 9.61 6.65 -1.12
N LEU A 193 10.39 6.06 -2.01
CA LEU A 193 10.88 6.73 -3.22
C LEU A 193 9.72 7.19 -4.11
N ARG A 194 8.72 6.33 -4.32
CA ARG A 194 7.49 6.63 -5.07
C ARG A 194 6.71 7.80 -4.45
N ALA A 195 6.54 7.81 -3.14
CA ALA A 195 5.84 8.86 -2.43
C ALA A 195 6.56 10.22 -2.49
N LEU A 196 7.90 10.22 -2.48
CA LEU A 196 8.71 11.44 -2.63
C LEU A 196 8.46 12.14 -3.98
N THR A 197 8.07 11.43 -5.04
CA THR A 197 7.78 12.04 -6.35
C THR A 197 6.59 13.01 -6.31
N LEU A 198 5.71 12.88 -5.32
CA LEU A 198 4.54 13.76 -5.14
C LEU A 198 4.80 14.91 -4.16
N ARG A 199 5.99 14.97 -3.54
CA ARG A 199 6.30 15.99 -2.54
C ARG A 199 7.14 17.12 -3.10
N PRO A 200 6.61 18.36 -3.18
CA PRO A 200 7.39 19.53 -3.60
C PRO A 200 8.63 19.74 -2.70
N GLY A 201 9.77 20.01 -3.29
CA GLY A 201 11.02 20.28 -2.57
C GLY A 201 11.73 19.04 -2.03
N SER A 202 11.34 17.85 -2.48
CA SER A 202 11.95 16.59 -2.05
C SER A 202 13.10 16.11 -2.97
N GLU A 203 13.49 16.85 -3.99
CA GLU A 203 14.40 16.43 -5.05
C GLU A 203 15.73 15.90 -4.51
N ALA A 204 16.32 16.57 -3.53
CA ALA A 204 17.56 16.15 -2.92
C ALA A 204 17.42 14.86 -2.08
N VAL A 205 16.25 14.66 -1.43
CA VAL A 205 15.93 13.44 -0.69
C VAL A 205 15.65 12.31 -1.67
N LEU A 206 14.87 12.59 -2.72
CA LEU A 206 14.55 11.64 -3.80
C LEU A 206 15.84 11.09 -4.45
N GLN A 207 16.78 11.97 -4.81
CA GLN A 207 18.04 11.57 -5.41
C GLN A 207 18.88 10.68 -4.46
N ARG A 208 18.97 11.04 -3.18
CA ARG A 208 19.68 10.22 -2.19
C ARG A 208 19.03 8.86 -2.01
N GLN A 209 17.70 8.82 -1.94
CA GLN A 209 16.95 7.58 -1.77
C GLN A 209 17.07 6.67 -2.98
N LEU A 210 17.07 7.23 -4.19
CA LEU A 210 17.32 6.48 -5.42
C LEU A 210 18.71 5.84 -5.44
N LEU A 211 19.72 6.60 -5.05
CA LEU A 211 21.09 6.08 -4.93
C LEU A 211 21.20 4.99 -3.85
N ALA A 212 20.56 5.18 -2.70
CA ALA A 212 20.53 4.18 -1.63
C ALA A 212 19.84 2.88 -2.08
N LEU A 213 18.70 2.96 -2.78
CA LEU A 213 18.02 1.80 -3.37
C LEU A 213 18.94 1.07 -4.35
N GLN A 214 19.56 1.80 -5.27
CA GLN A 214 20.47 1.25 -6.27
C GLN A 214 21.67 0.53 -5.66
N GLN A 215 22.36 1.18 -4.73
CA GLN A 215 23.61 0.69 -4.17
C GLN A 215 23.44 -0.46 -3.19
N ASN A 216 22.35 -0.45 -2.41
CA ASN A 216 22.17 -1.39 -1.32
C ASN A 216 21.30 -2.60 -1.71
N PHE A 217 20.35 -2.41 -2.62
CA PHE A 217 19.38 -3.44 -2.94
C PHE A 217 19.52 -4.04 -4.34
N LEU A 218 19.94 -3.24 -5.34
CA LEU A 218 19.99 -3.73 -6.73
C LEU A 218 21.35 -4.37 -7.04
N HIS A 219 21.33 -5.38 -7.89
CA HIS A 219 22.51 -6.05 -8.43
C HIS A 219 22.23 -6.55 -9.87
N GLU A 220 23.26 -7.00 -10.58
CA GLU A 220 23.16 -7.39 -12.01
C GLU A 220 22.05 -8.42 -12.33
N LYS A 221 21.67 -9.25 -11.36
CA LYS A 221 20.67 -10.33 -11.57
C LYS A 221 19.30 -10.02 -10.95
N GLY A 222 19.10 -8.82 -10.38
CA GLY A 222 17.87 -8.44 -9.73
C GLY A 222 18.06 -7.63 -8.45
N TRP A 223 17.55 -8.10 -7.32
CA TRP A 223 17.57 -7.37 -6.06
C TRP A 223 17.76 -8.27 -4.83
N HIS A 224 18.22 -7.67 -3.73
CA HIS A 224 18.15 -8.25 -2.40
C HIS A 224 16.80 -7.90 -1.77
N GLU A 225 16.03 -8.89 -1.29
CA GLU A 225 14.70 -8.66 -0.73
C GLU A 225 14.75 -7.92 0.60
N CYS A 226 15.69 -8.28 1.48
CA CYS A 226 15.86 -7.62 2.77
C CYS A 226 17.33 -7.41 3.13
N LEU A 227 17.57 -6.27 3.80
CA LEU A 227 18.76 -6.05 4.59
C LEU A 227 18.39 -6.10 6.08
N ASP A 228 19.34 -6.42 6.94
CA ASP A 228 19.17 -6.28 8.38
C ASP A 228 19.25 -4.81 8.83
N ALA A 229 19.06 -4.54 10.10
CA ALA A 229 19.14 -3.20 10.68
C ALA A 229 20.51 -2.50 10.51
N LYS A 230 21.55 -3.26 10.18
CA LYS A 230 22.92 -2.74 9.94
C LYS A 230 23.25 -2.60 8.46
N GLY A 231 22.31 -2.93 7.56
CA GLY A 231 22.49 -2.87 6.12
C GLY A 231 23.14 -4.11 5.50
N ALA A 232 23.34 -5.19 6.25
CA ALA A 232 23.84 -6.44 5.68
C ALA A 232 22.69 -7.24 5.04
N VAL A 233 22.96 -7.88 3.90
CA VAL A 233 21.96 -8.68 3.18
C VAL A 233 21.48 -9.85 4.03
N SER A 234 20.20 -9.84 4.41
CA SER A 234 19.56 -10.87 5.23
C SER A 234 18.67 -11.80 4.44
N ARG A 235 18.13 -11.35 3.30
CA ARG A 235 17.28 -12.16 2.42
C ARG A 235 17.57 -11.86 0.96
N ARG A 236 17.94 -12.90 0.18
CA ARG A 236 18.46 -12.78 -1.20
C ARG A 236 17.46 -13.23 -2.28
N ASP A 237 16.42 -13.98 -1.91
CA ASP A 237 15.41 -14.42 -2.87
C ASP A 237 14.61 -13.23 -3.42
N MET A 238 14.05 -13.42 -4.61
CA MET A 238 13.26 -12.42 -5.32
C MET A 238 11.81 -12.91 -5.41
N PRO A 239 10.98 -12.65 -4.38
CA PRO A 239 9.59 -13.10 -4.39
C PRO A 239 8.77 -12.38 -5.46
N SER A 240 7.77 -13.08 -6.01
CA SER A 240 6.93 -12.56 -7.11
C SER A 240 6.07 -11.35 -6.73
N THR A 241 5.95 -11.03 -5.45
CA THR A 241 5.20 -9.86 -4.96
C THR A 241 5.97 -8.55 -5.05
N THR A 242 7.30 -8.59 -5.01
CA THR A 242 8.16 -7.40 -5.03
C THR A 242 8.19 -6.66 -6.37
N PRO A 243 8.15 -7.32 -7.56
CA PRO A 243 8.13 -6.61 -8.85
C PRO A 243 7.01 -5.59 -9.01
N TYR A 244 5.86 -5.79 -8.36
CA TYR A 244 4.78 -4.82 -8.33
C TYR A 244 5.25 -3.47 -7.78
N HIS A 245 5.84 -3.44 -6.57
CA HIS A 245 6.34 -2.22 -5.95
C HIS A 245 7.47 -1.56 -6.75
N LEU A 246 8.36 -2.35 -7.33
CA LEU A 246 9.44 -1.82 -8.16
C LEU A 246 8.90 -1.20 -9.46
N ALA A 247 7.93 -1.85 -10.11
CA ALA A 247 7.33 -1.35 -11.35
C ALA A 247 6.53 -0.06 -11.11
N THR A 248 5.73 0.01 -10.06
CA THR A 248 4.93 1.19 -9.72
C THR A 248 5.81 2.36 -9.25
N CYS A 249 6.88 2.09 -8.51
CA CYS A 249 7.91 3.07 -8.15
C CYS A 249 8.59 3.64 -9.42
N TYR A 250 9.04 2.77 -10.32
CA TYR A 250 9.68 3.17 -11.57
C TYR A 250 8.75 4.03 -12.44
N GLN A 251 7.46 3.66 -12.52
CA GLN A 251 6.46 4.45 -13.22
C GLN A 251 6.29 5.84 -12.60
N GLY A 252 6.22 5.95 -11.27
CA GLY A 252 6.16 7.22 -10.56
C GLY A 252 7.39 8.11 -10.82
N LEU A 253 8.58 7.52 -10.83
CA LEU A 253 9.82 8.23 -11.16
C LEU A 253 9.82 8.78 -12.60
N ILE A 254 9.40 7.98 -13.59
CA ILE A 254 9.32 8.43 -15.00
C ILE A 254 8.35 9.60 -15.12
N GLN A 255 7.18 9.52 -14.50
CA GLN A 255 6.18 10.59 -14.53
C GLN A 255 6.68 11.89 -13.86
N HIS A 256 7.53 11.77 -12.85
CA HIS A 256 8.12 12.92 -12.15
C HIS A 256 9.25 13.60 -12.95
N LEU A 257 10.01 12.83 -13.72
CA LEU A 257 11.18 13.29 -14.49
C LEU A 257 10.83 13.76 -15.90
N GLY A 258 9.66 13.35 -16.43
CA GLY A 258 9.24 13.55 -17.81
C GLY A 258 8.40 14.65 -18.14
#